data_5718026a3d041ef7cfb0b73649ac7934
#
_entry.id   5718026a3d041ef7cfb0b73649ac7934
#
_cell.length_a   1.000
_cell.length_b   1.000
_cell.length_c   1.000
_cell.angle_alpha   90.00
_cell.angle_beta   90.00
_cell.angle_gamma   90.00
#
_symmetry.space_group_name_H-M   'P 1'
#
loop_
_entity.id
_entity.type
_entity.pdbx_description
1 polymer ?
#
loop_
_entity_poly.entity_id
_entity_poly.type
_entity_poly.pdbx_seq_one_letter_code
_entity_poly.pdbx_strand_id
1 'polypeptide(L)'
;MHRKQKTVKTDYSCEDRLEAESNMKVPSIAHTETAREESAERLLERILSRPNMAEAYKRVVKNHGSSGIDRMTVEAMYAHLKEHYAELVLSIMNGEYRPEPVKRVNIPKPDGGQRKLGIPTVIDRMVQQAISQILTPIFEKKFSDNSYGFRPGRNAHQAIARAKEYYEEGFKVSVDLDLAKYFDTVNHFLLIRMLKEEIKDERVIHLIRKYLKAGVLENGLISPTTEGTPQGGNLSPLLANIYLTKFDDLLESRGHKFVRYADDCNIYVKSRRAAQRVMASCVSYLEGKLRLKVNREKSCIGSPMKLKFLGFSLCTTKGKVGIRVHPKSLKRFKDKIRCLTSRKHGRSITNTLLSLKRYTTGWLGYYSIAEMRKNMQDISEWTRRRIRQIYWKQWKRIRARQENLVKLGIDENQAWQWANSRLGYWRIAGSWILNRSLTNKYLASQGYDDISERYEAKRLSYRTAVYRTVRTVV
;
A
#
# COMPACT_ATOMS: atom_id res chain seq x y z
N MET A 1 -10.30 38.17 -38.76
CA MET A 1 -9.82 36.85 -39.25
C MET A 1 -9.48 35.96 -38.07
N HIS A 2 -10.43 35.12 -37.64
CA HIS A 2 -10.25 34.18 -36.53
C HIS A 2 -9.85 32.82 -37.11
N ARG A 3 -8.68 32.32 -36.78
CA ARG A 3 -8.25 30.95 -37.05
C ARG A 3 -8.60 30.06 -35.87
N LYS A 4 -9.62 29.22 -36.04
CA LYS A 4 -9.97 28.13 -35.13
C LYS A 4 -8.90 27.01 -35.21
N GLN A 5 -8.23 26.70 -34.14
CA GLN A 5 -7.45 25.48 -34.00
C GLN A 5 -8.41 24.31 -33.70
N LYS A 6 -8.46 23.31 -34.58
CA LYS A 6 -9.14 22.05 -34.38
C LYS A 6 -8.26 21.17 -33.50
N THR A 7 -8.75 20.78 -32.34
CA THR A 7 -8.24 19.69 -31.53
C THR A 7 -8.60 18.37 -32.18
N VAL A 8 -7.58 17.62 -32.59
CA VAL A 8 -7.73 16.24 -33.06
C VAL A 8 -7.82 15.35 -31.84
N LYS A 9 -9.00 14.76 -31.62
CA LYS A 9 -9.19 13.61 -30.72
C LYS A 9 -8.65 12.37 -31.43
N THR A 10 -7.56 11.81 -30.94
CA THR A 10 -7.13 10.45 -31.30
C THR A 10 -7.72 9.48 -30.29
N ASP A 11 -8.87 8.91 -30.64
CA ASP A 11 -9.37 7.67 -30.07
C ASP A 11 -8.48 6.52 -30.61
N TYR A 12 -7.72 5.91 -29.73
CA TYR A 12 -7.11 4.61 -29.99
C TYR A 12 -7.78 3.60 -29.06
N SER A 13 -8.83 2.95 -29.58
CA SER A 13 -9.31 1.70 -29.01
C SER A 13 -8.32 0.58 -29.39
N CYS A 14 -7.65 0.05 -28.39
CA CYS A 14 -6.63 -1.01 -28.52
C CYS A 14 -7.28 -2.41 -28.63
N GLU A 15 -8.59 -2.50 -28.83
CA GLU A 15 -9.33 -3.77 -28.83
C GLU A 15 -9.43 -4.45 -30.19
N ASP A 16 -9.32 -3.71 -31.29
CA ASP A 16 -9.66 -4.24 -32.62
C ASP A 16 -8.55 -4.96 -33.42
N ARG A 17 -7.38 -5.24 -32.79
CA ARG A 17 -6.27 -5.93 -33.47
C ARG A 17 -5.85 -7.28 -32.93
N LEU A 18 -6.55 -7.81 -31.91
CA LEU A 18 -6.22 -9.10 -31.29
C LEU A 18 -7.28 -10.20 -31.52
N GLU A 19 -8.37 -9.92 -32.24
CA GLU A 19 -9.45 -10.89 -32.45
C GLU A 19 -9.36 -11.71 -33.78
N ALA A 20 -8.39 -11.51 -34.59
CA ALA A 20 -8.32 -12.13 -35.90
C ALA A 20 -7.49 -13.41 -36.01
N GLU A 21 -7.36 -14.23 -34.94
CA GLU A 21 -6.82 -15.61 -35.09
C GLU A 21 -7.16 -16.51 -33.88
N SER A 22 -8.43 -16.70 -33.55
CA SER A 22 -8.85 -17.71 -32.58
C SER A 22 -9.92 -18.66 -33.14
N ASN A 23 -9.58 -19.45 -34.14
CA ASN A 23 -10.37 -20.62 -34.51
C ASN A 23 -9.44 -21.83 -34.70
N MET A 24 -8.98 -22.41 -33.58
CA MET A 24 -8.58 -23.83 -33.52
C MET A 24 -9.32 -24.50 -32.37
N LYS A 25 -10.25 -25.38 -32.72
CA LYS A 25 -10.93 -26.29 -31.80
C LYS A 25 -9.90 -27.19 -31.14
N VAL A 26 -9.77 -27.10 -29.81
CA VAL A 26 -9.00 -28.05 -28.99
C VAL A 26 -9.96 -29.15 -28.52
N PRO A 27 -9.63 -30.43 -28.66
CA PRO A 27 -10.45 -31.53 -28.15
C PRO A 27 -10.46 -31.54 -26.61
N SER A 28 -11.63 -31.79 -26.05
CA SER A 28 -11.85 -32.02 -24.62
C SER A 28 -11.20 -33.32 -24.21
N ILE A 29 -10.11 -33.29 -23.44
CA ILE A 29 -9.45 -34.48 -22.88
C ILE A 29 -9.70 -34.49 -21.37
N ALA A 30 -10.24 -35.62 -20.87
CA ALA A 30 -10.40 -35.92 -19.46
C ALA A 30 -9.04 -35.85 -18.74
N HIS A 31 -8.96 -35.07 -17.68
CA HIS A 31 -7.74 -34.88 -16.88
C HIS A 31 -7.49 -36.12 -15.99
N THR A 32 -6.60 -36.97 -16.43
CA THR A 32 -5.96 -37.99 -15.59
C THR A 32 -4.80 -37.39 -14.77
N GLU A 33 -4.36 -38.05 -13.71
CA GLU A 33 -3.25 -37.56 -12.84
C GLU A 33 -1.96 -37.29 -13.62
N THR A 34 -1.69 -38.06 -14.66
CA THR A 34 -0.58 -37.86 -15.60
C THR A 34 -0.60 -36.47 -16.28
N ALA A 35 -1.76 -35.94 -16.65
CA ALA A 35 -1.88 -34.61 -17.23
C ALA A 35 -1.58 -33.51 -16.19
N ARG A 36 -1.76 -33.79 -14.90
CA ARG A 36 -1.36 -32.83 -13.81
C ARG A 36 0.15 -32.83 -13.57
N GLU A 37 0.80 -33.99 -13.66
CA GLU A 37 2.27 -34.11 -13.55
C GLU A 37 2.97 -33.47 -14.76
N GLU A 38 2.54 -33.70 -16.00
CA GLU A 38 3.04 -33.04 -17.19
C GLU A 38 2.82 -31.50 -17.15
N SER A 39 1.69 -31.04 -16.61
CA SER A 39 1.40 -29.63 -16.43
C SER A 39 2.31 -28.99 -15.36
N ALA A 40 2.78 -29.74 -14.37
CA ALA A 40 3.71 -29.26 -13.35
C ALA A 40 5.16 -29.16 -13.89
N GLU A 41 5.54 -30.02 -14.82
CA GLU A 41 6.85 -30.03 -15.46
C GLU A 41 7.02 -28.90 -16.52
N ARG A 42 5.90 -28.40 -17.08
CA ARG A 42 5.90 -27.32 -18.10
C ARG A 42 5.52 -25.94 -17.49
N LEU A 43 5.98 -25.68 -16.27
CA LEU A 43 5.61 -24.44 -15.59
C LEU A 43 6.23 -23.20 -16.24
N LEU A 44 7.45 -23.33 -16.77
CA LEU A 44 8.14 -22.24 -17.45
C LEU A 44 7.40 -21.79 -18.72
N GLU A 45 6.89 -22.73 -19.53
CA GLU A 45 6.11 -22.44 -20.73
C GLU A 45 4.81 -21.69 -20.38
N ARG A 46 4.16 -22.05 -19.29
CA ARG A 46 2.98 -21.34 -18.80
C ARG A 46 3.32 -19.91 -18.37
N ILE A 47 4.45 -19.71 -17.69
CA ILE A 47 4.93 -18.38 -17.29
C ILE A 47 5.18 -17.53 -18.53
N LEU A 48 5.83 -18.07 -19.56
CA LEU A 48 6.21 -17.36 -20.78
C LEU A 48 5.11 -17.34 -21.85
N SER A 49 3.95 -17.95 -21.58
CA SER A 49 2.82 -17.93 -22.52
C SER A 49 2.41 -16.48 -22.86
N ARG A 50 2.06 -16.26 -24.12
CA ARG A 50 1.65 -14.91 -24.62
C ARG A 50 0.57 -14.25 -23.75
N PRO A 51 -0.52 -14.95 -23.35
CA PRO A 51 -1.55 -14.34 -22.51
C PRO A 51 -1.02 -13.89 -21.14
N ASN A 52 -0.19 -14.71 -20.49
CA ASN A 52 0.38 -14.40 -19.17
C ASN A 52 1.38 -13.23 -19.24
N MET A 53 2.23 -13.21 -20.28
CA MET A 53 3.19 -12.12 -20.49
C MET A 53 2.49 -10.81 -20.85
N ALA A 54 1.43 -10.85 -21.65
CA ALA A 54 0.62 -9.69 -21.97
C ALA A 54 -0.07 -9.10 -20.73
N GLU A 55 -0.62 -9.94 -19.86
CA GLU A 55 -1.20 -9.49 -18.59
C GLU A 55 -0.12 -8.92 -17.66
N ALA A 56 1.07 -9.53 -17.59
CA ALA A 56 2.18 -9.01 -16.81
C ALA A 56 2.63 -7.63 -17.32
N TYR A 57 2.73 -7.45 -18.64
CA TYR A 57 2.98 -6.16 -19.27
C TYR A 57 1.95 -5.12 -18.83
N LYS A 58 0.65 -5.39 -19.01
CA LYS A 58 -0.44 -4.47 -18.63
C LYS A 58 -0.34 -4.04 -17.17
N ARG A 59 -0.03 -4.96 -16.26
CA ARG A 59 0.12 -4.65 -14.81
C ARG A 59 1.32 -3.77 -14.52
N VAL A 60 2.47 -3.99 -15.19
CA VAL A 60 3.66 -3.16 -15.03
C VAL A 60 3.41 -1.74 -15.57
N VAL A 61 2.79 -1.63 -16.75
CA VAL A 61 2.42 -0.33 -17.34
C VAL A 61 1.46 0.44 -16.43
N LYS A 62 0.42 -0.20 -15.92
CA LYS A 62 -0.58 0.43 -15.03
C LYS A 62 0.03 1.02 -13.76
N ASN A 63 1.14 0.48 -13.28
CA ASN A 63 1.80 0.95 -12.05
C ASN A 63 2.66 2.21 -12.25
N HIS A 64 2.96 2.63 -13.48
CA HIS A 64 3.77 3.81 -13.80
C HIS A 64 5.05 3.93 -12.95
N GLY A 65 5.74 2.80 -12.72
CA GLY A 65 6.92 2.74 -11.86
C GLY A 65 8.16 3.38 -12.50
N SER A 66 9.07 3.86 -11.67
CA SER A 66 10.34 4.45 -12.11
C SER A 66 11.22 3.46 -12.87
N SER A 67 12.10 3.96 -13.75
CA SER A 67 13.09 3.17 -14.49
C SER A 67 14.13 2.49 -13.57
N GLY A 68 14.64 1.34 -14.00
CA GLY A 68 15.73 0.61 -13.36
C GLY A 68 17.12 1.25 -13.62
N ILE A 69 18.15 0.39 -13.66
CA ILE A 69 19.53 0.80 -13.96
C ILE A 69 19.71 1.16 -15.43
N ASP A 70 18.97 0.49 -16.31
CA ASP A 70 18.92 0.67 -17.77
C ASP A 70 18.29 1.99 -18.20
N ARG A 71 17.69 2.73 -17.27
CA ARG A 71 16.93 3.97 -17.50
C ARG A 71 15.73 3.81 -18.44
N MET A 72 15.37 2.59 -18.86
CA MET A 72 14.19 2.33 -19.67
C MET A 72 12.95 2.72 -18.89
N THR A 73 12.09 3.54 -19.51
CA THR A 73 10.78 3.92 -18.93
C THR A 73 9.72 2.89 -19.31
N VAL A 74 8.60 2.94 -18.59
CA VAL A 74 7.45 2.05 -18.86
C VAL A 74 6.87 2.31 -20.25
N GLU A 75 6.91 3.56 -20.72
CA GLU A 75 6.45 3.97 -22.06
C GLU A 75 7.33 3.40 -23.19
N ALA A 76 8.64 3.34 -22.96
CA ALA A 76 9.61 2.80 -23.94
C ALA A 76 9.56 1.26 -24.06
N MET A 77 9.00 0.58 -23.04
CA MET A 77 8.97 -0.89 -22.93
C MET A 77 8.27 -1.56 -24.13
N TYR A 78 7.19 -0.94 -24.67
CA TYR A 78 6.46 -1.50 -25.79
C TYR A 78 7.31 -1.59 -27.07
N ALA A 79 8.00 -0.51 -27.42
CA ALA A 79 8.87 -0.47 -28.59
C ALA A 79 10.01 -1.51 -28.47
N HIS A 80 10.64 -1.59 -27.31
CA HIS A 80 11.69 -2.57 -27.03
C HIS A 80 11.18 -4.02 -27.17
N LEU A 81 10.02 -4.34 -26.60
CA LEU A 81 9.46 -5.69 -26.69
C LEU A 81 9.03 -6.06 -28.11
N LYS A 82 8.61 -5.10 -28.94
CA LYS A 82 8.27 -5.37 -30.34
C LYS A 82 9.44 -5.96 -31.12
N GLU A 83 10.64 -5.53 -30.80
CA GLU A 83 11.88 -5.96 -31.47
C GLU A 83 12.53 -7.18 -30.78
N HIS A 84 12.54 -7.23 -29.44
CA HIS A 84 13.35 -8.18 -28.69
C HIS A 84 12.52 -9.25 -27.94
N TYR A 85 11.20 -9.32 -28.12
CA TYR A 85 10.36 -10.26 -27.33
C TYR A 85 10.73 -11.72 -27.57
N ALA A 86 10.96 -12.12 -28.83
CA ALA A 86 11.32 -13.50 -29.16
C ALA A 86 12.68 -13.89 -28.54
N GLU A 87 13.66 -13.00 -28.61
CA GLU A 87 14.98 -13.17 -28.02
C GLU A 87 14.89 -13.31 -26.49
N LEU A 88 14.09 -12.44 -25.84
CA LEU A 88 13.83 -12.52 -24.39
C LEU A 88 13.25 -13.89 -23.99
N VAL A 89 12.22 -14.36 -24.71
CA VAL A 89 11.60 -15.65 -24.41
C VAL A 89 12.58 -16.80 -24.62
N LEU A 90 13.33 -16.82 -25.71
CA LEU A 90 14.34 -17.83 -26.01
C LEU A 90 15.45 -17.84 -24.96
N SER A 91 15.98 -16.69 -24.58
CA SER A 91 17.03 -16.59 -23.56
C SER A 91 16.57 -17.09 -22.19
N ILE A 92 15.30 -16.91 -21.83
CA ILE A 92 14.72 -17.45 -20.59
C ILE A 92 14.54 -18.97 -20.72
N MET A 93 14.01 -19.47 -21.84
CA MET A 93 13.81 -20.91 -22.10
C MET A 93 15.14 -21.68 -22.06
N ASN A 94 16.18 -21.13 -22.64
CA ASN A 94 17.52 -21.73 -22.68
C ASN A 94 18.27 -21.57 -21.34
N GLY A 95 17.70 -20.83 -20.38
CA GLY A 95 18.37 -20.53 -19.13
C GLY A 95 19.55 -19.57 -19.23
N GLU A 96 19.65 -18.80 -20.31
CA GLU A 96 20.72 -17.83 -20.58
C GLU A 96 20.40 -16.44 -20.00
N TYR A 97 19.10 -16.13 -19.82
CA TYR A 97 18.65 -14.86 -19.28
C TYR A 97 19.31 -14.52 -17.96
N ARG A 98 19.85 -13.31 -17.86
CA ARG A 98 20.49 -12.77 -16.67
C ARG A 98 19.74 -11.53 -16.21
N PRO A 99 19.04 -11.60 -15.06
CA PRO A 99 18.42 -10.42 -14.47
C PRO A 99 19.44 -9.33 -14.16
N GLU A 100 19.09 -8.09 -14.41
CA GLU A 100 19.92 -6.94 -14.11
C GLU A 100 19.91 -6.62 -12.60
N PRO A 101 21.00 -6.06 -12.07
CA PRO A 101 21.04 -5.59 -10.69
C PRO A 101 19.97 -4.56 -10.41
N VAL A 102 19.39 -4.57 -9.21
CA VAL A 102 18.37 -3.59 -8.84
C VAL A 102 18.99 -2.25 -8.46
N LYS A 103 18.41 -1.15 -8.94
CA LYS A 103 18.82 0.20 -8.58
C LYS A 103 18.40 0.52 -7.15
N ARG A 104 19.34 0.80 -6.25
CA ARG A 104 19.05 1.18 -4.87
C ARG A 104 18.55 2.61 -4.76
N VAL A 105 17.44 2.80 -4.05
CA VAL A 105 16.91 4.11 -3.72
C VAL A 105 16.55 4.14 -2.22
N ASN A 106 17.01 5.18 -1.53
CA ASN A 106 16.74 5.37 -0.12
C ASN A 106 15.53 6.27 0.08
N ILE A 107 14.47 5.76 0.74
CA ILE A 107 13.26 6.51 1.08
C ILE A 107 13.23 6.76 2.58
N PRO A 108 13.04 8.03 3.03
CA PRO A 108 12.96 8.35 4.45
C PRO A 108 11.74 7.67 5.09
N LYS A 109 11.94 7.04 6.25
CA LYS A 109 10.85 6.48 7.07
C LYS A 109 10.18 7.58 7.87
N PRO A 110 8.87 7.46 8.17
CA PRO A 110 8.13 8.47 8.94
C PRO A 110 8.58 8.63 10.39
N ASP A 111 9.28 7.65 10.93
CA ASP A 111 9.80 7.55 12.30
C ASP A 111 11.32 7.81 12.39
N GLY A 112 11.90 8.29 11.31
CA GLY A 112 13.36 8.45 11.14
C GLY A 112 13.98 7.22 10.49
N GLY A 113 15.24 7.37 10.05
CA GLY A 113 15.94 6.33 9.30
C GLY A 113 15.53 6.25 7.83
N GLN A 114 16.09 5.28 7.11
CA GLN A 114 15.87 5.09 5.67
C GLN A 114 15.34 3.69 5.38
N ARG A 115 14.51 3.58 4.35
CA ARG A 115 14.10 2.31 3.74
C ARG A 115 14.85 2.18 2.42
N LYS A 116 15.60 1.11 2.28
CA LYS A 116 16.34 0.80 1.06
C LYS A 116 15.42 0.06 0.09
N LEU A 117 14.99 0.72 -0.99
CA LEU A 117 14.24 0.06 -2.07
C LEU A 117 15.19 -0.34 -3.19
N GLY A 118 14.93 -1.49 -3.81
CA GLY A 118 15.57 -1.92 -5.05
C GLY A 118 14.58 -1.79 -6.20
N ILE A 119 14.92 -1.03 -7.23
CA ILE A 119 14.09 -0.85 -8.42
C ILE A 119 14.66 -1.73 -9.53
N PRO A 120 14.02 -2.86 -9.91
CA PRO A 120 14.40 -3.67 -11.07
C PRO A 120 14.15 -2.91 -12.38
N THR A 121 14.73 -3.36 -13.48
CA THR A 121 14.39 -2.89 -14.83
C THR A 121 12.92 -3.15 -15.14
N VAL A 122 12.37 -2.48 -16.15
CA VAL A 122 10.95 -2.68 -16.52
C VAL A 122 10.72 -4.09 -17.08
N ILE A 123 11.71 -4.65 -17.79
CA ILE A 123 11.68 -6.02 -18.31
C ILE A 123 11.72 -7.02 -17.17
N ASP A 124 12.65 -6.88 -16.21
CA ASP A 124 12.70 -7.75 -15.03
C ASP A 124 11.40 -7.72 -14.24
N ARG A 125 10.79 -6.53 -14.08
CA ARG A 125 9.47 -6.41 -13.42
C ARG A 125 8.38 -7.19 -14.16
N MET A 126 8.40 -7.17 -15.50
CA MET A 126 7.44 -7.91 -16.31
C MET A 126 7.62 -9.43 -16.14
N VAL A 127 8.85 -9.93 -16.25
CA VAL A 127 9.14 -11.35 -16.06
C VAL A 127 8.81 -11.79 -14.62
N GLN A 128 9.21 -11.03 -13.60
CA GLN A 128 8.83 -11.30 -12.21
C GLN A 128 7.32 -11.29 -12.00
N GLN A 129 6.59 -10.38 -12.67
CA GLN A 129 5.13 -10.33 -12.62
C GLN A 129 4.51 -11.57 -13.27
N ALA A 130 5.04 -12.03 -14.40
CA ALA A 130 4.59 -13.24 -15.07
C ALA A 130 4.80 -14.48 -14.20
N ILE A 131 5.96 -14.59 -13.55
CA ILE A 131 6.23 -15.67 -12.56
C ILE A 131 5.22 -15.57 -11.40
N SER A 132 5.04 -14.41 -10.82
CA SER A 132 4.14 -14.20 -9.68
C SER A 132 2.70 -14.59 -10.00
N GLN A 133 2.20 -14.29 -11.20
CA GLN A 133 0.83 -14.63 -11.64
C GLN A 133 0.57 -16.14 -11.66
N ILE A 134 1.54 -16.91 -12.12
CA ILE A 134 1.41 -18.38 -12.22
C ILE A 134 1.66 -19.06 -10.87
N LEU A 135 2.61 -18.56 -10.07
CA LEU A 135 2.94 -19.17 -8.78
C LEU A 135 1.93 -18.82 -7.67
N THR A 136 1.33 -17.61 -7.71
CA THR A 136 0.38 -17.18 -6.66
C THR A 136 -0.75 -18.20 -6.45
N PRO A 137 -1.49 -18.69 -7.45
CA PRO A 137 -2.56 -19.67 -7.24
C PRO A 137 -2.08 -21.01 -6.66
N ILE A 138 -0.82 -21.39 -6.90
CA ILE A 138 -0.22 -22.62 -6.38
C ILE A 138 -0.01 -22.48 -4.87
N PHE A 139 0.66 -21.42 -4.45
CA PHE A 139 0.99 -21.18 -3.05
C PHE A 139 -0.17 -20.64 -2.22
N GLU A 140 -1.16 -19.96 -2.83
CA GLU A 140 -2.33 -19.41 -2.12
C GLU A 140 -3.08 -20.51 -1.34
N LYS A 141 -3.11 -21.75 -1.85
CA LYS A 141 -3.73 -22.90 -1.21
C LYS A 141 -3.00 -23.37 0.06
N LYS A 142 -1.74 -22.96 0.22
CA LYS A 142 -0.88 -23.34 1.35
C LYS A 142 -0.79 -22.25 2.42
N PHE A 143 -1.21 -21.06 2.10
CA PHE A 143 -1.13 -19.95 3.05
C PHE A 143 -2.21 -20.03 4.12
N SER A 144 -1.82 -19.82 5.37
CA SER A 144 -2.72 -19.73 6.51
C SER A 144 -3.85 -18.72 6.28
N ASP A 145 -5.05 -19.04 6.76
CA ASP A 145 -6.18 -18.12 6.77
C ASP A 145 -5.94 -16.89 7.66
N ASN A 146 -4.99 -16.96 8.58
CA ASN A 146 -4.59 -15.88 9.46
C ASN A 146 -3.51 -14.95 8.84
N SER A 147 -3.06 -15.23 7.60
CA SER A 147 -2.14 -14.41 6.83
C SER A 147 -2.90 -13.55 5.81
N TYR A 148 -2.70 -12.23 5.82
CA TYR A 148 -3.50 -11.26 5.04
C TYR A 148 -2.69 -10.40 4.08
N GLY A 149 -1.39 -10.20 4.32
CA GLY A 149 -0.55 -9.32 3.53
C GLY A 149 -0.17 -9.88 2.17
N PHE A 150 -0.22 -9.07 1.11
CA PHE A 150 0.21 -9.42 -0.25
C PHE A 150 -0.52 -10.62 -0.88
N ARG A 151 -1.75 -10.89 -0.47
CA ARG A 151 -2.57 -11.99 -0.98
C ARG A 151 -3.80 -11.49 -1.75
N PRO A 152 -4.21 -12.19 -2.82
CA PRO A 152 -5.44 -11.88 -3.54
C PRO A 152 -6.67 -11.96 -2.61
N GLY A 153 -7.59 -11.00 -2.73
CA GLY A 153 -8.83 -10.99 -1.93
C GLY A 153 -8.65 -10.72 -0.44
N ARG A 154 -7.41 -10.59 0.06
CA ARG A 154 -7.11 -10.28 1.47
C ARG A 154 -6.66 -8.82 1.63
N ASN A 155 -6.99 -8.22 2.77
CA ASN A 155 -6.63 -6.84 3.05
C ASN A 155 -6.42 -6.54 4.55
N ALA A 156 -5.90 -5.35 4.85
CA ALA A 156 -5.62 -4.93 6.22
C ALA A 156 -6.88 -4.80 7.08
N HIS A 157 -8.03 -4.47 6.50
CA HIS A 157 -9.29 -4.34 7.24
C HIS A 157 -9.77 -5.69 7.77
N GLN A 158 -9.64 -6.76 6.97
CA GLN A 158 -9.94 -8.14 7.42
C GLN A 158 -9.01 -8.56 8.55
N ALA A 159 -7.70 -8.25 8.44
CA ALA A 159 -6.72 -8.54 9.49
C ALA A 159 -7.09 -7.86 10.82
N ILE A 160 -7.51 -6.59 10.80
CA ILE A 160 -7.94 -5.85 11.99
C ILE A 160 -9.27 -6.39 12.53
N ALA A 161 -10.20 -6.78 11.67
CA ALA A 161 -11.46 -7.40 12.08
C ALA A 161 -11.19 -8.72 12.82
N ARG A 162 -10.31 -9.57 12.28
CA ARG A 162 -9.90 -10.82 12.93
C ARG A 162 -9.19 -10.59 14.27
N ALA A 163 -8.34 -9.58 14.37
CA ALA A 163 -7.72 -9.17 15.64
C ALA A 163 -8.75 -8.73 16.69
N LYS A 164 -9.80 -8.04 16.25
CA LYS A 164 -10.93 -7.64 17.12
C LYS A 164 -11.70 -8.87 17.62
N GLU A 165 -12.02 -9.84 16.76
CA GLU A 165 -12.69 -11.09 17.10
C GLU A 165 -11.91 -11.84 18.19
N TYR A 166 -10.61 -12.05 18.02
CA TYR A 166 -9.78 -12.69 19.04
C TYR A 166 -9.80 -11.96 20.38
N TYR A 167 -9.83 -10.63 20.35
CA TYR A 167 -9.96 -9.85 21.58
C TYR A 167 -11.34 -10.04 22.24
N GLU A 168 -12.42 -10.13 21.46
CA GLU A 168 -13.78 -10.42 21.96
C GLU A 168 -13.90 -11.83 22.54
N GLU A 169 -13.21 -12.83 21.96
CA GLU A 169 -13.08 -14.19 22.46
C GLU A 169 -12.29 -14.30 23.77
N GLY A 170 -11.77 -13.19 24.32
CA GLY A 170 -11.07 -13.17 25.61
C GLY A 170 -9.54 -13.20 25.52
N PHE A 171 -8.92 -13.15 24.33
CA PHE A 171 -7.48 -13.04 24.15
C PHE A 171 -7.04 -11.58 24.32
N LYS A 172 -6.85 -11.14 25.56
CA LYS A 172 -6.66 -9.73 25.93
C LYS A 172 -5.21 -9.24 25.85
N VAL A 173 -4.26 -10.12 25.58
CA VAL A 173 -2.83 -9.80 25.49
C VAL A 173 -2.35 -10.16 24.09
N SER A 174 -1.59 -9.27 23.48
CA SER A 174 -0.93 -9.50 22.18
C SER A 174 0.58 -9.53 22.32
N VAL A 175 1.19 -10.44 21.60
CA VAL A 175 2.63 -10.49 21.31
C VAL A 175 2.79 -9.86 19.93
N ASP A 176 3.42 -8.71 19.85
CA ASP A 176 3.74 -7.98 18.63
C ASP A 176 5.18 -8.31 18.22
N LEU A 177 5.34 -9.00 17.09
CA LEU A 177 6.64 -9.43 16.55
C LEU A 177 7.01 -8.58 15.34
N ASP A 178 8.12 -7.85 15.45
CA ASP A 178 8.73 -7.07 14.35
C ASP A 178 10.03 -7.75 13.89
N LEU A 179 10.15 -8.03 12.59
CA LEU A 179 11.35 -8.62 12.02
C LEU A 179 12.33 -7.52 11.58
N ALA A 180 13.61 -7.68 11.95
CA ALA A 180 14.63 -6.71 11.58
C ALA A 180 15.02 -6.88 10.12
N LYS A 181 14.69 -5.87 9.28
CA LYS A 181 15.07 -5.84 7.85
C LYS A 181 14.68 -7.13 7.12
N TYR A 182 13.48 -7.64 7.35
CA TYR A 182 13.01 -8.93 6.87
C TYR A 182 13.40 -9.24 5.41
N PHE A 183 13.07 -8.34 4.48
CA PHE A 183 13.39 -8.53 3.06
C PHE A 183 14.89 -8.61 2.77
N ASP A 184 15.74 -8.03 3.60
CA ASP A 184 17.19 -8.02 3.42
C ASP A 184 17.88 -9.25 4.06
N THR A 185 17.13 -10.09 4.83
CA THR A 185 17.71 -11.19 5.62
C THR A 185 17.12 -12.57 5.27
N VAL A 186 16.28 -12.67 4.24
CA VAL A 186 15.71 -13.96 3.77
C VAL A 186 16.85 -14.86 3.29
N ASN A 187 16.98 -16.05 3.87
CA ASN A 187 18.00 -17.02 3.48
C ASN A 187 17.63 -17.70 2.15
N HIS A 188 18.46 -17.50 1.11
CA HIS A 188 18.20 -18.03 -0.24
C HIS A 188 18.11 -19.56 -0.27
N PHE A 189 18.96 -20.27 0.48
CA PHE A 189 18.94 -21.73 0.50
C PHE A 189 17.62 -22.28 1.06
N LEU A 190 17.16 -21.72 2.18
CA LEU A 190 15.89 -22.14 2.79
C LEU A 190 14.70 -21.80 1.89
N LEU A 191 14.71 -20.59 1.29
CA LEU A 191 13.65 -20.17 0.36
C LEU A 191 13.57 -21.11 -0.86
N ILE A 192 14.69 -21.40 -1.49
CA ILE A 192 14.74 -22.32 -2.64
C ILE A 192 14.26 -23.72 -2.26
N ARG A 193 14.61 -24.21 -1.07
CA ARG A 193 14.11 -25.49 -0.58
C ARG A 193 12.58 -25.51 -0.43
N MET A 194 12.00 -24.42 0.14
CA MET A 194 10.55 -24.29 0.27
C MET A 194 9.84 -24.20 -1.09
N LEU A 195 10.45 -23.52 -2.06
CA LEU A 195 9.94 -23.45 -3.42
C LEU A 195 9.92 -24.83 -4.10
N LYS A 196 10.97 -25.64 -3.92
CA LYS A 196 11.09 -26.98 -4.48
C LYS A 196 10.09 -27.99 -3.91
N GLU A 197 9.49 -27.72 -2.74
CA GLU A 197 8.42 -28.55 -2.19
C GLU A 197 7.20 -28.57 -3.14
N GLU A 198 6.91 -27.45 -3.84
CA GLU A 198 5.74 -27.26 -4.69
C GLU A 198 6.06 -27.13 -6.20
N ILE A 199 7.25 -26.65 -6.53
CA ILE A 199 7.68 -26.42 -7.93
C ILE A 199 8.64 -27.52 -8.35
N LYS A 200 8.21 -28.34 -9.33
CA LYS A 200 9.02 -29.41 -9.90
C LYS A 200 9.89 -28.95 -11.07
N ASP A 201 9.49 -27.88 -11.76
CA ASP A 201 10.25 -27.33 -12.89
C ASP A 201 11.53 -26.62 -12.40
N GLU A 202 12.66 -27.30 -12.51
CA GLU A 202 13.97 -26.76 -12.09
C GLU A 202 14.37 -25.50 -12.87
N ARG A 203 13.86 -25.30 -14.08
CA ARG A 203 14.15 -24.09 -14.89
C ARG A 203 13.57 -22.85 -14.21
N VAL A 204 12.35 -22.97 -13.65
CA VAL A 204 11.70 -21.88 -12.88
C VAL A 204 12.47 -21.60 -11.59
N ILE A 205 12.90 -22.66 -10.87
CA ILE A 205 13.74 -22.52 -9.67
C ILE A 205 15.06 -21.82 -10.02
N HIS A 206 15.67 -22.20 -11.13
CA HIS A 206 16.91 -21.58 -11.59
C HIS A 206 16.74 -20.09 -11.92
N LEU A 207 15.66 -19.73 -12.60
CA LEU A 207 15.32 -18.32 -12.90
C LEU A 207 15.09 -17.52 -11.63
N ILE A 208 14.33 -18.04 -10.65
CA ILE A 208 14.13 -17.37 -9.36
C ILE A 208 15.47 -17.18 -8.63
N ARG A 209 16.34 -18.21 -8.64
CA ARG A 209 17.67 -18.11 -8.04
C ARG A 209 18.53 -17.02 -8.69
N LYS A 210 18.43 -16.85 -10.02
CA LYS A 210 19.10 -15.73 -10.72
C LYS A 210 18.59 -14.37 -10.23
N TYR A 211 17.27 -14.20 -10.06
CA TYR A 211 16.70 -12.97 -9.50
C TYR A 211 17.18 -12.68 -8.07
N LEU A 212 17.30 -13.69 -7.24
CA LEU A 212 17.80 -13.55 -5.87
C LEU A 212 19.28 -13.12 -5.84
N LYS A 213 20.07 -13.53 -6.84
CA LYS A 213 21.50 -13.26 -6.96
C LYS A 213 21.86 -12.06 -7.85
N ALA A 214 20.87 -11.41 -8.49
CA ALA A 214 21.11 -10.36 -9.48
C ALA A 214 21.94 -9.16 -8.98
N GLY A 215 22.04 -8.99 -7.66
CA GLY A 215 22.82 -7.92 -7.05
C GLY A 215 22.09 -6.60 -6.93
N VAL A 216 22.79 -5.63 -6.37
CA VAL A 216 22.27 -4.28 -6.10
C VAL A 216 23.28 -3.25 -6.56
N LEU A 217 22.84 -2.30 -7.36
CA LEU A 217 23.60 -1.10 -7.72
C LEU A 217 23.33 0.00 -6.70
N GLU A 218 24.36 0.34 -5.91
CA GLU A 218 24.33 1.45 -4.94
C GLU A 218 25.56 2.33 -5.15
N ASN A 219 25.38 3.62 -5.37
CA ASN A 219 26.46 4.61 -5.60
C ASN A 219 27.45 4.24 -6.75
N GLY A 220 26.94 3.64 -7.83
CA GLY A 220 27.75 3.24 -8.97
C GLY A 220 28.50 1.90 -8.83
N LEU A 221 28.39 1.23 -7.68
CA LEU A 221 29.00 -0.07 -7.43
C LEU A 221 27.92 -1.18 -7.39
N ILE A 222 28.19 -2.29 -8.07
CA ILE A 222 27.35 -3.48 -8.03
C ILE A 222 27.87 -4.40 -6.93
N SER A 223 27.01 -4.67 -5.94
CA SER A 223 27.28 -5.61 -4.88
C SER A 223 26.45 -6.89 -5.08
N PRO A 224 27.06 -8.08 -5.01
CA PRO A 224 26.35 -9.34 -5.11
C PRO A 224 25.41 -9.50 -3.90
N THR A 225 24.27 -10.18 -4.13
CA THR A 225 23.30 -10.49 -3.08
C THR A 225 23.45 -11.93 -2.63
N THR A 226 23.83 -12.16 -1.38
CA THR A 226 23.99 -13.51 -0.77
C THR A 226 22.80 -13.92 0.04
N GLU A 227 21.99 -12.96 0.51
CA GLU A 227 20.76 -13.13 1.27
C GLU A 227 19.77 -12.01 0.93
N GLY A 228 18.52 -12.20 1.27
CA GLY A 228 17.45 -11.22 1.07
C GLY A 228 16.76 -11.31 -0.29
N THR A 229 15.63 -10.63 -0.37
CA THR A 229 14.86 -10.40 -1.61
C THR A 229 14.77 -8.90 -1.85
N PRO A 230 14.98 -8.40 -3.08
CA PRO A 230 14.95 -6.95 -3.33
C PRO A 230 13.61 -6.35 -2.93
N GLN A 231 13.60 -5.37 -2.00
CA GLN A 231 12.39 -4.60 -1.70
C GLN A 231 11.99 -3.75 -2.91
N GLY A 232 10.90 -4.13 -3.60
CA GLY A 232 10.40 -3.42 -4.78
C GLY A 232 10.30 -4.30 -6.04
N GLY A 233 10.80 -5.52 -6.02
CA GLY A 233 10.54 -6.53 -7.06
C GLY A 233 9.10 -7.05 -6.97
N ASN A 234 8.48 -7.36 -8.11
CA ASN A 234 7.10 -7.85 -8.18
C ASN A 234 6.93 -9.26 -7.60
N LEU A 235 8.00 -10.03 -7.55
CA LEU A 235 8.03 -11.40 -7.01
C LEU A 235 8.27 -11.43 -5.49
N SER A 236 8.97 -10.45 -4.95
CA SER A 236 9.38 -10.42 -3.53
C SER A 236 8.25 -10.56 -2.51
N PRO A 237 7.04 -9.99 -2.71
CA PRO A 237 5.92 -10.18 -1.78
C PRO A 237 5.45 -11.63 -1.69
N LEU A 238 5.41 -12.35 -2.81
CA LEU A 238 5.05 -13.77 -2.84
C LEU A 238 6.12 -14.63 -2.14
N LEU A 239 7.39 -14.40 -2.48
CA LEU A 239 8.51 -15.13 -1.85
C LEU A 239 8.57 -14.90 -0.33
N ALA A 240 8.26 -13.68 0.11
CA ALA A 240 8.15 -13.33 1.53
C ALA A 240 7.05 -14.13 2.23
N ASN A 241 5.87 -14.29 1.64
CA ASN A 241 4.81 -15.10 2.21
C ASN A 241 5.17 -16.59 2.24
N ILE A 242 5.75 -17.12 1.15
CA ILE A 242 6.22 -18.51 1.11
C ILE A 242 7.21 -18.79 2.24
N TYR A 243 8.14 -17.89 2.47
CA TYR A 243 9.13 -18.07 3.54
C TYR A 243 8.51 -18.11 4.94
N LEU A 244 7.52 -17.27 5.22
CA LEU A 244 6.86 -17.18 6.51
C LEU A 244 5.74 -18.22 6.71
N THR A 245 5.35 -18.98 5.67
CA THR A 245 4.34 -20.06 5.81
C THR A 245 4.77 -21.07 6.87
N LYS A 246 6.05 -21.46 6.92
CA LYS A 246 6.54 -22.38 7.96
C LYS A 246 6.40 -21.84 9.39
N PHE A 247 6.40 -20.53 9.55
CA PHE A 247 6.10 -19.89 10.84
C PHE A 247 4.60 -19.91 11.14
N ASP A 248 3.77 -19.66 10.13
CA ASP A 248 2.32 -19.76 10.26
C ASP A 248 1.90 -21.19 10.63
N ASP A 249 2.47 -22.20 9.96
CA ASP A 249 2.25 -23.64 10.25
C ASP A 249 2.60 -23.98 11.71
N LEU A 250 3.72 -23.44 12.22
CA LEU A 250 4.11 -23.62 13.61
C LEU A 250 3.07 -23.01 14.57
N LEU A 251 2.58 -21.82 14.28
CA LEU A 251 1.59 -21.15 15.14
C LEU A 251 0.25 -21.90 15.12
N GLU A 252 -0.18 -22.41 13.96
CA GLU A 252 -1.40 -23.20 13.80
C GLU A 252 -1.29 -24.57 14.51
N SER A 253 -0.19 -25.29 14.31
CA SER A 253 0.04 -26.59 14.95
C SER A 253 0.02 -26.52 16.48
N ARG A 254 0.34 -25.35 17.04
CA ARG A 254 0.28 -25.07 18.49
C ARG A 254 -1.05 -24.47 18.95
N GLY A 255 -2.01 -24.30 18.05
CA GLY A 255 -3.32 -23.72 18.36
C GLY A 255 -3.29 -22.23 18.73
N HIS A 256 -2.23 -21.51 18.34
CA HIS A 256 -2.14 -20.07 18.62
C HIS A 256 -3.07 -19.25 17.75
N LYS A 257 -3.75 -18.29 18.35
CA LYS A 257 -4.53 -17.26 17.66
C LYS A 257 -3.58 -16.18 17.21
N PHE A 258 -3.47 -15.94 15.90
CA PHE A 258 -2.57 -14.91 15.36
C PHE A 258 -3.15 -14.22 14.13
N VAL A 259 -2.60 -13.09 13.80
CA VAL A 259 -2.88 -12.35 12.57
C VAL A 259 -1.55 -11.85 12.02
N ARG A 260 -1.23 -12.26 10.80
CA ARG A 260 -0.01 -11.81 10.10
C ARG A 260 -0.36 -10.96 8.89
N TYR A 261 0.33 -9.85 8.74
CA TYR A 261 0.28 -9.00 7.54
C TYR A 261 1.69 -8.74 7.03
N ALA A 262 2.13 -9.51 6.03
CA ALA A 262 3.52 -9.57 5.59
C ALA A 262 4.46 -9.99 6.74
N ASP A 263 5.42 -9.12 7.11
CA ASP A 263 6.35 -9.31 8.22
C ASP A 263 5.80 -8.89 9.60
N ASP A 264 4.65 -8.22 9.64
CA ASP A 264 4.01 -7.72 10.86
C ASP A 264 3.09 -8.82 11.44
N CYS A 265 3.47 -9.45 12.56
CA CYS A 265 2.76 -10.57 13.14
C CYS A 265 2.33 -10.30 14.59
N ASN A 266 1.03 -10.43 14.84
CA ASN A 266 0.46 -10.30 16.18
C ASN A 266 -0.16 -11.62 16.63
N ILE A 267 0.31 -12.14 17.79
CA ILE A 267 -0.19 -13.39 18.40
C ILE A 267 -1.00 -13.04 19.64
N TYR A 268 -2.20 -13.59 19.75
CA TYR A 268 -3.16 -13.26 20.81
C TYR A 268 -3.23 -14.36 21.84
N VAL A 269 -3.11 -13.99 23.13
CA VAL A 269 -3.11 -14.91 24.27
C VAL A 269 -3.93 -14.37 25.44
N LYS A 270 -4.31 -15.23 26.39
CA LYS A 270 -5.16 -14.87 27.53
C LYS A 270 -4.38 -14.20 28.67
N SER A 271 -3.09 -14.49 28.85
CA SER A 271 -2.31 -13.98 29.97
C SER A 271 -0.92 -13.48 29.57
N ARG A 272 -0.34 -12.56 30.37
CA ARG A 272 0.99 -12.02 30.13
C ARG A 272 2.08 -13.10 30.25
N ARG A 273 1.93 -14.06 31.19
CA ARG A 273 2.85 -15.17 31.35
C ARG A 273 2.86 -16.10 30.12
N ALA A 274 1.68 -16.35 29.51
CA ALA A 274 1.59 -17.07 28.24
C ALA A 274 2.27 -16.29 27.11
N ALA A 275 2.06 -14.96 27.05
CA ALA A 275 2.70 -14.11 26.04
C ALA A 275 4.23 -14.15 26.12
N GLN A 276 4.82 -14.15 27.30
CA GLN A 276 6.28 -14.26 27.48
C GLN A 276 6.83 -15.59 26.93
N ARG A 277 6.15 -16.69 27.25
CA ARG A 277 6.55 -18.03 26.74
C ARG A 277 6.42 -18.11 25.22
N VAL A 278 5.31 -17.62 24.66
CA VAL A 278 5.08 -17.59 23.21
C VAL A 278 6.12 -16.72 22.52
N MET A 279 6.41 -15.52 23.04
CA MET A 279 7.44 -14.63 22.50
C MET A 279 8.80 -15.35 22.45
N ALA A 280 9.25 -15.95 23.56
CA ALA A 280 10.55 -16.64 23.63
C ALA A 280 10.61 -17.80 22.63
N SER A 281 9.55 -18.61 22.53
CA SER A 281 9.48 -19.73 21.60
C SER A 281 9.45 -19.31 20.14
N CYS A 282 8.69 -18.26 19.80
CA CYS A 282 8.65 -17.72 18.43
C CYS A 282 10.00 -17.12 18.00
N VAL A 283 10.66 -16.39 18.91
CA VAL A 283 11.99 -15.83 18.66
C VAL A 283 13.00 -16.95 18.40
N SER A 284 13.02 -18.00 19.26
CA SER A 284 13.92 -19.15 19.07
C SER A 284 13.69 -19.83 17.72
N TYR A 285 12.44 -19.98 17.27
CA TYR A 285 12.13 -20.58 15.98
C TYR A 285 12.55 -19.69 14.80
N LEU A 286 12.20 -18.40 14.86
CA LEU A 286 12.52 -17.43 13.80
C LEU A 286 14.03 -17.30 13.61
N GLU A 287 14.79 -17.17 14.70
CA GLU A 287 16.24 -17.02 14.65
C GLU A 287 16.96 -18.34 14.38
N GLY A 288 16.54 -19.44 15.01
CA GLY A 288 17.19 -20.74 14.89
C GLY A 288 16.85 -21.50 13.60
N LYS A 289 15.57 -21.59 13.26
CA LYS A 289 15.11 -22.40 12.10
C LYS A 289 15.01 -21.57 10.82
N LEU A 290 14.43 -20.39 10.89
CA LEU A 290 14.24 -19.52 9.70
C LEU A 290 15.39 -18.53 9.49
N ARG A 291 16.37 -18.48 10.40
CA ARG A 291 17.53 -17.58 10.30
C ARG A 291 17.16 -16.10 10.10
N LEU A 292 15.98 -15.70 10.61
CA LEU A 292 15.51 -14.33 10.60
C LEU A 292 15.90 -13.63 11.91
N LYS A 293 16.17 -12.35 11.85
CA LYS A 293 16.48 -11.55 13.05
C LYS A 293 15.23 -10.88 13.59
N VAL A 294 14.88 -11.10 14.86
CA VAL A 294 13.79 -10.41 15.53
C VAL A 294 14.27 -9.08 16.06
N ASN A 295 13.53 -8.01 15.80
CA ASN A 295 13.80 -6.70 16.34
C ASN A 295 13.32 -6.61 17.80
N ARG A 296 14.23 -6.85 18.75
CA ARG A 296 13.94 -6.88 20.18
C ARG A 296 13.45 -5.54 20.75
N GLU A 297 13.85 -4.43 20.15
CA GLU A 297 13.46 -3.08 20.61
C GLU A 297 12.02 -2.72 20.23
N LYS A 298 11.54 -3.26 19.08
CA LYS A 298 10.18 -2.99 18.60
C LYS A 298 9.20 -4.08 18.97
N SER A 299 9.66 -5.33 19.07
CA SER A 299 8.81 -6.44 19.50
C SER A 299 8.40 -6.26 20.95
N CYS A 300 7.12 -6.38 21.25
CA CYS A 300 6.62 -6.11 22.58
C CYS A 300 5.38 -6.93 22.94
N ILE A 301 5.12 -7.02 24.24
CA ILE A 301 3.93 -7.67 24.80
C ILE A 301 3.04 -6.59 25.40
N GLY A 302 1.79 -6.53 24.99
CA GLY A 302 0.86 -5.54 25.48
C GLY A 302 -0.60 -5.83 25.19
N SER A 303 -1.47 -4.94 25.64
CA SER A 303 -2.88 -5.02 25.26
C SER A 303 -3.10 -4.50 23.83
N PRO A 304 -3.89 -5.18 23.00
CA PRO A 304 -4.30 -4.67 21.67
C PRO A 304 -4.99 -3.30 21.71
N MET A 305 -5.46 -2.88 22.87
CA MET A 305 -5.98 -1.53 23.12
C MET A 305 -4.89 -0.45 23.06
N LYS A 306 -3.63 -0.79 23.38
CA LYS A 306 -2.49 0.12 23.44
C LYS A 306 -1.53 -0.06 22.26
N LEU A 307 -1.38 -1.29 21.77
CA LEU A 307 -0.49 -1.62 20.66
C LEU A 307 -1.04 -1.08 19.35
N LYS A 308 -0.11 -0.82 18.44
CA LYS A 308 -0.42 -0.36 17.11
C LYS A 308 -0.28 -1.53 16.13
N PHE A 309 -1.36 -1.96 15.53
CA PHE A 309 -1.34 -2.92 14.43
C PHE A 309 -1.93 -2.30 13.15
N LEU A 310 -1.19 -2.29 12.06
CA LEU A 310 -1.59 -1.71 10.76
C LEU A 310 -2.12 -0.26 10.85
N GLY A 311 -1.62 0.51 11.81
CA GLY A 311 -2.05 1.89 12.02
C GLY A 311 -3.25 2.07 12.93
N PHE A 312 -3.88 0.99 13.37
CA PHE A 312 -5.04 0.95 14.28
C PHE A 312 -4.64 0.46 15.67
N SER A 313 -5.58 0.58 16.59
CA SER A 313 -5.63 -0.14 17.87
C SER A 313 -7.09 -0.41 18.22
N LEU A 314 -7.34 -1.34 19.13
CA LEU A 314 -8.70 -1.56 19.62
C LEU A 314 -9.09 -0.50 20.66
N CYS A 315 -10.39 -0.37 20.91
CA CYS A 315 -10.94 0.46 21.98
C CYS A 315 -12.22 -0.17 22.52
N THR A 316 -12.66 0.27 23.69
CA THR A 316 -13.97 -0.08 24.24
C THR A 316 -14.84 1.16 24.27
N THR A 317 -16.01 1.10 23.68
CA THR A 317 -16.99 2.18 23.68
C THR A 317 -18.34 1.59 24.09
N LYS A 318 -18.92 2.08 25.18
CA LYS A 318 -20.20 1.58 25.74
C LYS A 318 -20.22 0.04 25.90
N GLY A 319 -19.16 -0.53 26.44
CA GLY A 319 -19.03 -1.98 26.66
C GLY A 319 -18.72 -2.82 25.42
N LYS A 320 -18.76 -2.25 24.23
CA LYS A 320 -18.46 -2.95 22.96
C LYS A 320 -17.02 -2.67 22.51
N VAL A 321 -16.40 -3.70 21.95
CA VAL A 321 -15.05 -3.55 21.36
C VAL A 321 -15.17 -2.88 20.00
N GLY A 322 -14.43 -1.80 19.82
CA GLY A 322 -14.38 -1.02 18.60
C GLY A 322 -12.94 -0.94 18.04
N ILE A 323 -12.83 -0.43 16.83
CA ILE A 323 -11.56 -0.14 16.17
C ILE A 323 -11.36 1.37 16.21
N ARG A 324 -10.19 1.83 16.65
CA ARG A 324 -9.80 3.24 16.59
C ARG A 324 -8.50 3.43 15.82
N VAL A 325 -8.29 4.61 15.28
CA VAL A 325 -7.00 5.00 14.72
C VAL A 325 -6.00 5.17 15.85
N HIS A 326 -4.83 4.56 15.72
CA HIS A 326 -3.77 4.70 16.71
C HIS A 326 -3.30 6.16 16.80
N PRO A 327 -3.01 6.71 18.00
CA PRO A 327 -2.63 8.12 18.18
C PRO A 327 -1.47 8.59 17.32
N LYS A 328 -0.44 7.74 17.12
CA LYS A 328 0.68 8.03 16.20
C LYS A 328 0.23 8.23 14.75
N SER A 329 -0.77 7.46 14.28
CA SER A 329 -1.32 7.58 12.91
C SER A 329 -2.14 8.86 12.76
N LEU A 330 -2.93 9.22 13.77
CA LEU A 330 -3.70 10.46 13.81
C LEU A 330 -2.79 11.70 13.86
N LYS A 331 -1.70 11.64 14.65
CA LYS A 331 -0.69 12.70 14.69
C LYS A 331 -0.07 12.92 13.30
N ARG A 332 0.35 11.85 12.63
CA ARG A 332 0.89 11.94 11.25
C ARG A 332 -0.12 12.57 10.27
N PHE A 333 -1.39 12.26 10.40
CA PHE A 333 -2.46 12.86 9.60
C PHE A 333 -2.52 14.37 9.80
N LYS A 334 -2.57 14.82 11.07
CA LYS A 334 -2.56 16.26 11.43
C LYS A 334 -1.29 16.95 10.93
N ASP A 335 -0.13 16.33 11.07
CA ASP A 335 1.15 16.91 10.64
C ASP A 335 1.21 17.07 9.11
N LYS A 336 0.68 16.11 8.35
CA LYS A 336 0.61 16.23 6.89
C LYS A 336 -0.37 17.32 6.45
N ILE A 337 -1.54 17.43 7.08
CA ILE A 337 -2.47 18.55 6.85
C ILE A 337 -1.78 19.87 7.16
N ARG A 338 -1.05 19.97 8.29
CA ARG A 338 -0.28 21.16 8.67
C ARG A 338 0.73 21.54 7.59
N CYS A 339 1.44 20.58 7.04
CA CYS A 339 2.37 20.78 5.93
C CYS A 339 1.64 21.28 4.68
N LEU A 340 0.60 20.57 4.22
CA LEU A 340 -0.15 20.92 3.01
C LEU A 340 -0.80 22.31 3.08
N THR A 341 -1.28 22.72 4.27
CA THR A 341 -1.92 24.01 4.54
C THR A 341 -0.96 25.04 5.14
N SER A 342 0.35 24.91 4.87
CA SER A 342 1.32 25.91 5.33
C SER A 342 1.22 27.19 4.52
N ARG A 343 1.07 28.33 5.20
CA ARG A 343 1.05 29.67 4.58
C ARG A 343 2.41 30.13 4.01
N LYS A 344 3.49 29.32 4.21
CA LYS A 344 4.85 29.67 3.78
C LYS A 344 5.17 29.20 2.36
N HIS A 345 4.37 28.32 1.76
CA HIS A 345 4.71 27.68 0.48
C HIS A 345 4.40 28.49 -0.78
N GLY A 346 3.78 29.67 -0.69
CA GLY A 346 3.45 30.49 -1.85
C GLY A 346 2.49 29.86 -2.87
N ARG A 347 1.88 28.71 -2.56
CA ARG A 347 0.96 28.00 -3.46
C ARG A 347 -0.39 28.72 -3.54
N SER A 348 -1.05 28.62 -4.71
CA SER A 348 -2.43 29.06 -4.85
C SER A 348 -3.35 28.27 -3.91
N ILE A 349 -4.46 28.88 -3.51
CA ILE A 349 -5.45 28.21 -2.66
C ILE A 349 -6.04 26.99 -3.37
N THR A 350 -6.33 27.08 -4.66
CA THR A 350 -6.84 25.98 -5.48
C THR A 350 -5.93 24.75 -5.44
N ASN A 351 -4.62 24.94 -5.65
CA ASN A 351 -3.63 23.85 -5.59
C ASN A 351 -3.50 23.28 -4.18
N THR A 352 -3.65 24.12 -3.15
CA THR A 352 -3.66 23.69 -1.74
C THR A 352 -4.87 22.80 -1.45
N LEU A 353 -6.07 23.23 -1.87
CA LEU A 353 -7.31 22.47 -1.67
C LEU A 353 -7.30 21.15 -2.44
N LEU A 354 -6.79 21.14 -3.69
CA LEU A 354 -6.66 19.92 -4.49
C LEU A 354 -5.70 18.92 -3.83
N SER A 355 -4.55 19.39 -3.36
CA SER A 355 -3.56 18.53 -2.66
C SER A 355 -4.13 17.99 -1.35
N LEU A 356 -4.87 18.82 -0.61
CA LEU A 356 -5.56 18.42 0.61
C LEU A 356 -6.63 17.36 0.32
N LYS A 357 -7.47 17.56 -0.70
CA LYS A 357 -8.52 16.64 -1.13
C LYS A 357 -7.93 15.26 -1.49
N ARG A 358 -6.87 15.23 -2.30
CA ARG A 358 -6.18 13.98 -2.69
C ARG A 358 -5.67 13.21 -1.46
N TYR A 359 -5.01 13.90 -0.56
CA TYR A 359 -4.45 13.28 0.65
C TYR A 359 -5.54 12.76 1.61
N THR A 360 -6.55 13.59 1.92
CA THR A 360 -7.63 13.22 2.84
C THR A 360 -8.49 12.09 2.27
N THR A 361 -8.72 12.05 0.95
CA THR A 361 -9.44 10.96 0.27
C THR A 361 -8.73 9.61 0.47
N GLY A 362 -7.43 9.55 0.21
CA GLY A 362 -6.65 8.33 0.39
C GLY A 362 -6.60 7.89 1.85
N TRP A 363 -6.37 8.84 2.77
CA TRP A 363 -6.31 8.54 4.20
C TRP A 363 -7.65 8.03 4.75
N LEU A 364 -8.75 8.70 4.42
CA LEU A 364 -10.10 8.25 4.82
C LEU A 364 -10.50 6.93 4.15
N GLY A 365 -10.02 6.67 2.92
CA GLY A 365 -10.21 5.38 2.26
C GLY A 365 -9.72 4.20 3.10
N TYR A 366 -8.61 4.38 3.80
CA TYR A 366 -8.03 3.36 4.67
C TYR A 366 -8.56 3.38 6.10
N TYR A 367 -8.71 4.56 6.71
CA TYR A 367 -8.99 4.68 8.15
C TYR A 367 -10.48 4.82 8.50
N SER A 368 -11.40 4.91 7.54
CA SER A 368 -12.84 5.12 7.81
C SER A 368 -13.54 4.01 8.56
N ILE A 369 -12.97 2.79 8.62
CA ILE A 369 -13.49 1.69 9.45
C ILE A 369 -13.42 2.00 10.96
N ALA A 370 -12.51 2.87 11.37
CA ALA A 370 -12.29 3.22 12.77
C ALA A 370 -13.34 4.23 13.29
N GLU A 371 -13.63 4.15 14.60
CA GLU A 371 -14.50 5.09 15.31
C GLU A 371 -13.73 6.37 15.66
N MET A 372 -13.99 7.47 14.91
CA MET A 372 -13.26 8.71 15.08
C MET A 372 -14.08 9.97 14.76
N ARG A 373 -15.42 9.91 14.94
CA ARG A 373 -16.33 11.02 14.56
C ARG A 373 -15.87 12.36 15.15
N LYS A 374 -15.70 12.41 16.47
CA LYS A 374 -15.26 13.66 17.13
C LYS A 374 -13.89 14.14 16.64
N ASN A 375 -12.94 13.23 16.45
CA ASN A 375 -11.62 13.58 15.94
C ASN A 375 -11.70 14.21 14.52
N MET A 376 -12.61 13.70 13.67
CA MET A 376 -12.78 14.25 12.32
C MET A 376 -13.46 15.61 12.34
N GLN A 377 -14.41 15.83 13.24
CA GLN A 377 -15.02 17.15 13.45
C GLN A 377 -13.96 18.17 13.89
N ASP A 378 -13.20 17.87 14.95
CA ASP A 378 -12.14 18.74 15.46
C ASP A 378 -11.08 19.06 14.40
N ILE A 379 -10.68 18.03 13.62
CA ILE A 379 -9.70 18.21 12.55
C ILE A 379 -10.27 19.03 11.41
N SER A 380 -11.54 18.86 11.06
CA SER A 380 -12.20 19.63 10.01
C SER A 380 -12.29 21.10 10.38
N GLU A 381 -12.71 21.44 11.61
CA GLU A 381 -12.75 22.79 12.13
C GLU A 381 -11.36 23.44 12.12
N TRP A 382 -10.38 22.74 12.65
CA TRP A 382 -8.99 23.18 12.63
C TRP A 382 -8.46 23.40 11.20
N THR A 383 -8.82 22.54 10.26
CA THR A 383 -8.41 22.66 8.86
C THR A 383 -9.05 23.87 8.19
N ARG A 384 -10.35 24.13 8.40
CA ARG A 384 -11.04 25.33 7.91
C ARG A 384 -10.37 26.61 8.43
N ARG A 385 -10.01 26.64 9.72
CA ARG A 385 -9.25 27.76 10.30
C ARG A 385 -7.90 27.95 9.60
N ARG A 386 -7.18 26.86 9.27
CA ARG A 386 -5.92 26.94 8.52
C ARG A 386 -6.10 27.46 7.09
N ILE A 387 -7.18 27.06 6.42
CA ILE A 387 -7.52 27.57 5.07
C ILE A 387 -7.82 29.07 5.13
N ARG A 388 -8.64 29.53 6.08
CA ARG A 388 -8.90 30.96 6.31
C ARG A 388 -7.62 31.75 6.57
N GLN A 389 -6.66 31.16 7.31
CA GLN A 389 -5.34 31.75 7.52
C GLN A 389 -4.57 31.96 6.22
N ILE A 390 -4.69 31.04 5.24
CA ILE A 390 -4.03 31.17 3.94
C ILE A 390 -4.67 32.31 3.14
N TYR A 391 -5.99 32.38 3.07
CA TYR A 391 -6.71 33.48 2.42
C TYR A 391 -6.24 34.83 2.98
N TRP A 392 -6.28 35.00 4.30
CA TRP A 392 -5.85 36.22 4.95
C TRP A 392 -4.38 36.58 4.70
N LYS A 393 -3.51 35.59 4.58
CA LYS A 393 -2.10 35.78 4.23
C LYS A 393 -1.93 36.20 2.78
N GLN A 394 -2.73 35.70 1.86
CA GLN A 394 -2.69 36.05 0.43
C GLN A 394 -3.22 37.43 0.19
N TRP A 395 -4.18 37.91 0.96
CA TRP A 395 -4.67 39.31 0.94
C TRP A 395 -3.71 40.24 1.67
N LYS A 396 -2.54 40.41 1.14
CA LYS A 396 -1.40 41.09 1.81
C LYS A 396 -1.71 42.47 2.33
N ARG A 397 -2.30 43.36 1.44
CA ARG A 397 -2.53 44.76 1.69
C ARG A 397 -3.94 44.99 2.24
N ILE A 398 -4.12 46.06 3.04
CA ILE A 398 -5.42 46.41 3.61
C ILE A 398 -6.46 46.61 2.50
N ARG A 399 -6.13 47.31 1.42
CA ARG A 399 -7.00 47.48 0.25
C ARG A 399 -7.44 46.12 -0.34
N ALA A 400 -6.52 45.19 -0.55
CA ALA A 400 -6.86 43.89 -1.08
C ALA A 400 -7.75 43.06 -0.11
N ARG A 401 -7.57 43.24 1.22
CA ARG A 401 -8.46 42.62 2.21
C ARG A 401 -9.86 43.20 2.13
N GLN A 402 -9.98 44.54 2.06
CA GLN A 402 -11.26 45.21 1.92
C GLN A 402 -11.99 44.78 0.65
N GLU A 403 -11.34 44.86 -0.52
CA GLU A 403 -11.90 44.46 -1.80
C GLU A 403 -12.40 43.00 -1.77
N ASN A 404 -11.62 42.09 -1.18
CA ASN A 404 -12.03 40.69 -1.08
C ASN A 404 -13.19 40.48 -0.09
N LEU A 405 -13.24 41.24 1.02
CA LEU A 405 -14.35 41.17 1.97
C LEU A 405 -15.65 41.70 1.33
N VAL A 406 -15.58 42.81 0.58
CA VAL A 406 -16.72 43.34 -0.19
C VAL A 406 -17.21 42.29 -1.23
N LYS A 407 -16.31 41.66 -1.98
CA LYS A 407 -16.65 40.57 -2.90
C LYS A 407 -17.35 39.39 -2.22
N LEU A 408 -17.11 39.19 -0.94
CA LEU A 408 -17.77 38.18 -0.11
C LEU A 408 -19.09 38.64 0.50
N GLY A 409 -19.58 39.81 0.11
CA GLY A 409 -20.87 40.35 0.55
C GLY A 409 -20.84 41.06 1.89
N ILE A 410 -19.67 41.53 2.34
CA ILE A 410 -19.53 42.36 3.53
C ILE A 410 -19.68 43.82 3.13
N ASP A 411 -20.46 44.59 3.89
CA ASP A 411 -20.61 46.02 3.73
C ASP A 411 -19.24 46.74 3.67
N GLU A 412 -19.13 47.77 2.85
CA GLU A 412 -17.85 48.44 2.57
C GLU A 412 -17.21 49.03 3.81
N ASN A 413 -17.98 49.68 4.69
CA ASN A 413 -17.50 50.26 5.93
C ASN A 413 -17.01 49.16 6.91
N GLN A 414 -17.77 48.09 7.03
CA GLN A 414 -17.37 46.94 7.82
C GLN A 414 -16.13 46.26 7.24
N ALA A 415 -16.07 46.09 5.92
CA ALA A 415 -14.93 45.53 5.21
C ALA A 415 -13.64 46.30 5.46
N TRP A 416 -13.74 47.68 5.43
CA TRP A 416 -12.62 48.55 5.76
C TRP A 416 -12.16 48.37 7.21
N GLN A 417 -13.09 48.36 8.18
CA GLN A 417 -12.78 48.15 9.60
C GLN A 417 -12.11 46.80 9.83
N TRP A 418 -12.63 45.73 9.20
CA TRP A 418 -12.09 44.38 9.36
C TRP A 418 -10.75 44.20 8.66
N ALA A 419 -10.53 44.86 7.52
CA ALA A 419 -9.27 44.83 6.78
C ALA A 419 -8.12 45.43 7.61
N ASN A 420 -8.41 46.40 8.45
CA ASN A 420 -7.47 47.06 9.36
C ASN A 420 -7.17 46.27 10.64
N SER A 421 -7.75 45.08 10.81
CA SER A 421 -7.52 44.24 11.99
C SER A 421 -6.02 43.99 12.23
N ARG A 422 -5.55 44.31 13.43
CA ARG A 422 -4.17 44.07 13.89
C ARG A 422 -3.95 42.65 14.45
N LEU A 423 -4.96 41.81 14.41
CA LEU A 423 -4.86 40.43 14.89
C LEU A 423 -3.87 39.60 14.04
N GLY A 424 -3.01 38.87 14.70
CA GLY A 424 -2.10 37.92 14.02
C GLY A 424 -2.88 36.90 13.20
N TYR A 425 -2.27 36.38 12.14
CA TYR A 425 -2.88 35.47 11.13
C TYR A 425 -3.68 34.28 11.71
N TRP A 426 -3.23 33.70 12.81
CA TRP A 426 -3.92 32.58 13.45
C TRP A 426 -5.12 33.04 14.26
N ARG A 427 -5.01 34.18 14.93
CA ARG A 427 -6.10 34.74 15.74
C ARG A 427 -7.26 35.18 14.85
N ILE A 428 -6.97 35.96 13.79
CA ILE A 428 -7.99 36.43 12.85
C ILE A 428 -8.66 35.27 12.10
N ALA A 429 -7.91 34.21 11.76
CA ALA A 429 -8.45 33.04 11.07
C ALA A 429 -9.48 32.25 11.91
N GLY A 430 -9.49 32.42 13.22
CA GLY A 430 -10.48 31.85 14.13
C GLY A 430 -11.50 32.85 14.64
N SER A 431 -11.44 34.12 14.23
CA SER A 431 -12.38 35.15 14.65
C SER A 431 -13.73 35.03 13.94
N TRP A 432 -14.73 35.64 14.50
CA TRP A 432 -16.05 35.75 13.90
C TRP A 432 -16.00 36.49 12.53
N ILE A 433 -15.05 37.40 12.32
CA ILE A 433 -14.84 38.12 11.07
C ILE A 433 -14.64 37.15 9.91
N LEU A 434 -13.61 36.26 9.98
CA LEU A 434 -13.34 35.34 8.89
C LEU A 434 -14.30 34.12 8.89
N ASN A 435 -14.97 33.83 10.01
CA ASN A 435 -16.03 32.82 9.99
C ASN A 435 -17.27 33.31 9.23
N ARG A 436 -17.60 34.61 9.33
CA ARG A 436 -18.74 35.24 8.64
C ARG A 436 -18.45 35.51 7.16
N SER A 437 -17.23 35.94 6.81
CA SER A 437 -16.88 36.24 5.42
C SER A 437 -16.48 34.99 4.63
N LEU A 438 -15.60 34.15 5.14
CA LEU A 438 -15.19 32.89 4.54
C LEU A 438 -15.99 31.73 5.15
N THR A 439 -17.30 31.69 4.86
CA THR A 439 -18.21 30.68 5.40
C THR A 439 -17.82 29.25 4.96
N ASN A 440 -18.33 28.25 5.64
CA ASN A 440 -18.12 26.85 5.21
C ASN A 440 -18.70 26.59 3.80
N LYS A 441 -19.84 27.23 3.47
CA LYS A 441 -20.46 27.20 2.15
C LYS A 441 -19.50 27.75 1.07
N TYR A 442 -18.91 28.92 1.35
CA TYR A 442 -17.91 29.52 0.45
C TYR A 442 -16.68 28.62 0.29
N LEU A 443 -16.14 28.09 1.37
CA LEU A 443 -14.98 27.19 1.26
C LEU A 443 -15.31 25.94 0.43
N ALA A 444 -16.49 25.39 0.57
CA ALA A 444 -16.98 24.26 -0.23
C ALA A 444 -17.07 24.63 -1.73
N SER A 445 -17.64 25.81 -2.07
CA SER A 445 -17.71 26.30 -3.46
C SER A 445 -16.33 26.51 -4.09
N GLN A 446 -15.30 26.79 -3.27
CA GLN A 446 -13.91 26.90 -3.72
C GLN A 446 -13.20 25.54 -3.84
N GLY A 447 -13.90 24.43 -3.60
CA GLY A 447 -13.36 23.07 -3.72
C GLY A 447 -12.81 22.49 -2.41
N TYR A 448 -13.09 23.09 -1.25
CA TYR A 448 -12.81 22.45 0.03
C TYR A 448 -13.80 21.32 0.27
N ASP A 449 -13.28 20.13 0.37
CA ASP A 449 -14.04 18.91 0.69
C ASP A 449 -13.94 18.64 2.20
N ASP A 450 -15.05 18.79 2.91
CA ASP A 450 -15.06 18.70 4.37
C ASP A 450 -14.70 17.29 4.84
N ILE A 451 -13.69 17.21 5.71
CA ILE A 451 -13.11 15.95 6.19
C ILE A 451 -14.13 15.15 7.01
N SER A 452 -14.95 15.84 7.83
CA SER A 452 -15.93 15.20 8.69
C SER A 452 -17.11 14.64 7.88
N GLU A 453 -17.64 15.41 6.94
CA GLU A 453 -18.74 14.98 6.06
C GLU A 453 -18.31 13.80 5.20
N ARG A 454 -17.11 13.85 4.63
CA ARG A 454 -16.58 12.73 3.85
C ARG A 454 -16.36 11.48 4.69
N TYR A 455 -15.90 11.62 5.93
CA TYR A 455 -15.77 10.49 6.85
C TYR A 455 -17.14 9.84 7.12
N GLU A 456 -18.16 10.61 7.42
CA GLU A 456 -19.51 10.09 7.67
C GLU A 456 -20.07 9.37 6.43
N ALA A 457 -19.94 9.96 5.25
CA ALA A 457 -20.38 9.34 4.00
C ALA A 457 -19.68 7.99 3.75
N LYS A 458 -18.35 7.93 3.92
CA LYS A 458 -17.60 6.67 3.78
C LYS A 458 -17.97 5.63 4.83
N ARG A 459 -18.21 6.06 6.07
CA ARG A 459 -18.60 5.15 7.15
C ARG A 459 -19.99 4.57 6.93
N LEU A 460 -20.91 5.37 6.41
CA LEU A 460 -22.25 4.91 6.04
C LEU A 460 -22.17 3.84 4.94
N SER A 461 -21.41 4.08 3.87
CA SER A 461 -21.22 3.11 2.79
C SER A 461 -20.58 1.81 3.26
N TYR A 462 -19.62 1.87 4.18
CA TYR A 462 -19.00 0.68 4.78
C TYR A 462 -20.00 -0.13 5.60
N ARG A 463 -20.81 0.52 6.45
CA ARG A 463 -21.85 -0.16 7.23
C ARG A 463 -22.87 -0.85 6.33
N THR A 464 -23.32 -0.18 5.27
CA THR A 464 -24.28 -0.75 4.31
C THR A 464 -23.68 -1.95 3.56
N ALA A 465 -22.42 -1.91 3.19
CA ALA A 465 -21.72 -3.04 2.57
C ALA A 465 -21.66 -4.27 3.51
N VAL A 466 -21.29 -4.05 4.78
CA VAL A 466 -21.26 -5.13 5.79
C VAL A 466 -22.66 -5.74 6.01
N TYR A 467 -23.72 -4.91 6.09
CA TYR A 467 -25.09 -5.42 6.21
C TYR A 467 -25.55 -6.23 5.00
N ARG A 468 -25.15 -5.86 3.78
CA ARG A 468 -25.47 -6.63 2.57
C ARG A 468 -24.79 -7.99 2.56
N THR A 469 -23.50 -8.05 2.96
CA THR A 469 -22.75 -9.32 3.01
C THR A 469 -23.32 -10.28 4.04
N VAL A 470 -23.79 -9.80 5.19
CA VAL A 470 -24.43 -10.63 6.23
C VAL A 470 -25.79 -11.17 5.77
N ARG A 471 -26.58 -10.41 4.98
CA ARG A 471 -27.86 -10.86 4.44
C ARG A 471 -27.75 -11.89 3.31
N THR A 472 -26.58 -12.00 2.67
CA THR A 472 -26.36 -12.97 1.57
C THR A 472 -25.86 -14.31 2.09
N VAL A 473 -25.58 -14.44 3.39
CA VAL A 473 -25.05 -15.64 4.05
C VAL A 473 -26.09 -16.27 5.00
N VAL A 474 -27.27 -15.70 5.09
CA VAL A 474 -28.49 -16.26 5.71
C VAL A 474 -29.52 -16.44 4.59
#